data_18078250da5cc8259a526ede9e65a314
#
_entry.id   18078250da5cc8259a526ede9e65a314
#
_cell.length_a   1.000
_cell.length_b   1.000
_cell.length_c   1.000
_cell.angle_alpha   90.00
_cell.angle_beta   90.00
_cell.angle_gamma   90.00
#
_symmetry.space_group_name_H-M   'P 1'
#
loop_
_entity.id
_entity.type
_entity.pdbx_description
1 polymer ?
#
loop_
_entity_poly.entity_id
_entity_poly.type
_entity_poly.pdbx_seq_one_letter_code
_entity_poly.pdbx_strand_id
1 'polypeptide(L)'
;RGESTWMRGNTFYGKRQMFTPEFMDWFEALRLPDYHLEKRDGQYELTFQGSWPEVMLWEIPALAVLMELRGRAVLRDMRRFELQILYARAMAKLWEKIERLRDIEDLRLADFGTRRRHSFLWQDWAVQAMTEGLGDKFIGTSNCLIAKNRDLAAIGTNAHELPMIYSALASDDQALRQAPY
;
A
#
# COMPACT_ATOMS: atom_id res chain seq x y z
N ARG A 1 3.11 6.30 18.90
CA ARG A 1 2.52 7.64 19.15
C ARG A 1 2.84 8.65 18.05
N GLY A 2 4.03 8.62 17.45
CA GLY A 2 4.43 9.58 16.41
C GLY A 2 3.72 9.41 15.06
N GLU A 3 3.33 8.19 14.69
CA GLU A 3 2.62 7.90 13.45
C GLU A 3 1.19 8.45 13.46
N SER A 4 0.49 8.22 14.55
CA SER A 4 -0.87 8.69 14.75
C SER A 4 -0.96 10.22 14.75
N THR A 5 -0.03 10.89 15.44
CA THR A 5 0.05 12.37 15.42
C THR A 5 0.28 12.90 14.01
N TRP A 6 1.16 12.26 13.23
CA TRP A 6 1.41 12.63 11.86
C TRP A 6 0.17 12.43 10.97
N MET A 7 -0.53 11.30 11.11
CA MET A 7 -1.77 11.04 10.36
C MET A 7 -2.87 12.06 10.67
N ARG A 8 -3.00 12.47 11.94
CA ARG A 8 -3.96 13.52 12.36
C ARG A 8 -3.69 14.87 11.70
N GLY A 9 -2.44 15.14 11.32
CA GLY A 9 -2.04 16.37 10.62
C GLY A 9 -2.21 16.35 9.11
N ASN A 10 -2.51 15.20 8.51
CA ASN A 10 -2.63 15.08 7.06
C ASN A 10 -3.89 15.74 6.52
N THR A 11 -3.73 16.43 5.39
CA THR A 11 -4.81 17.17 4.73
C THR A 11 -4.91 16.83 3.25
N PHE A 12 -6.09 16.99 2.68
CA PHE A 12 -6.28 17.02 1.23
C PHE A 12 -5.86 18.38 0.68
N TYR A 13 -4.72 18.43 0.00
CA TYR A 13 -4.19 19.64 -0.64
C TYR A 13 -4.08 20.83 0.33
N GLY A 14 -3.74 20.60 1.58
CA GLY A 14 -3.58 21.63 2.60
C GLY A 14 -4.88 22.29 3.10
N LYS A 15 -6.04 21.85 2.65
CA LYS A 15 -7.33 22.52 2.92
C LYS A 15 -8.23 21.78 3.91
N ARG A 16 -8.38 20.48 3.76
CA ARG A 16 -9.31 19.67 4.55
C ARG A 16 -8.55 18.54 5.21
N GLN A 17 -8.80 18.32 6.48
CA GLN A 17 -8.25 17.18 7.22
C GLN A 17 -8.64 15.87 6.53
N MET A 18 -7.66 14.99 6.34
CA MET A 18 -7.85 13.70 5.64
C MET A 18 -8.61 12.71 6.51
N PHE A 19 -8.28 12.66 7.80
CA PHE A 19 -8.91 11.75 8.76
C PHE A 19 -9.61 12.56 9.85
N THR A 20 -10.89 12.22 10.12
CA THR A 20 -11.61 12.85 11.22
C THR A 20 -11.05 12.41 12.58
N PRO A 21 -11.20 13.22 13.65
CA PRO A 21 -10.80 12.82 14.99
C PRO A 21 -11.41 11.48 15.41
N GLU A 22 -12.71 11.29 15.16
CA GLU A 22 -13.45 10.07 15.51
C GLU A 22 -12.90 8.84 14.79
N PHE A 23 -12.55 8.97 13.49
CA PHE A 23 -11.90 7.90 12.75
C PHE A 23 -10.53 7.56 13.35
N MET A 24 -9.74 8.56 13.71
CA MET A 24 -8.42 8.34 14.29
C MET A 24 -8.50 7.69 15.68
N ASP A 25 -9.47 8.06 16.50
CA ASP A 25 -9.70 7.45 17.80
C ASP A 25 -10.12 5.98 17.66
N TRP A 26 -11.01 5.68 16.73
CA TRP A 26 -11.36 4.31 16.37
C TRP A 26 -10.16 3.53 15.85
N PHE A 27 -9.38 4.10 14.94
CA PHE A 27 -8.22 3.45 14.33
C PHE A 27 -7.11 3.15 15.36
N GLU A 28 -6.87 4.04 16.31
CA GLU A 28 -5.92 3.82 17.41
C GLU A 28 -6.37 2.71 18.37
N ALA A 29 -7.67 2.59 18.59
CA ALA A 29 -8.26 1.54 19.42
C ALA A 29 -8.42 0.20 18.69
N LEU A 30 -8.35 0.20 17.36
CA LEU A 30 -8.59 -0.98 16.53
C LEU A 30 -7.66 -2.14 16.91
N ARG A 31 -8.25 -3.32 16.97
CA ARG A 31 -7.53 -4.60 17.00
C ARG A 31 -7.97 -5.41 15.79
N LEU A 32 -7.03 -5.77 14.95
CA LEU A 32 -7.33 -6.65 13.84
C LEU A 32 -7.80 -8.00 14.38
N PRO A 33 -8.88 -8.58 13.81
CA PRO A 33 -9.34 -9.90 14.24
C PRO A 33 -8.26 -10.97 13.98
N ASP A 34 -8.35 -12.06 14.71
CA ASP A 34 -7.48 -13.21 14.53
C ASP A 34 -7.63 -13.78 13.11
N TYR A 35 -6.57 -14.39 12.63
CA TYR A 35 -6.59 -15.11 11.37
C TYR A 35 -6.58 -16.62 11.59
N HIS A 36 -7.19 -17.34 10.66
CA HIS A 36 -7.10 -18.78 10.57
C HIS A 36 -6.25 -19.17 9.35
N LEU A 37 -5.22 -20.00 9.59
CA LEU A 37 -4.34 -20.51 8.55
C LEU A 37 -4.38 -22.02 8.55
N GLU A 38 -4.82 -22.62 7.45
CA GLU A 38 -4.80 -24.06 7.26
C GLU A 38 -4.09 -24.46 5.98
N LYS A 39 -3.69 -25.73 5.90
CA LYS A 39 -3.13 -26.31 4.69
C LYS A 39 -4.11 -27.36 4.16
N ARG A 40 -4.67 -27.11 2.98
CA ARG A 40 -5.61 -28.01 2.30
C ARG A 40 -5.08 -28.31 0.90
N ASP A 41 -5.00 -29.57 0.55
CA ASP A 41 -4.56 -30.06 -0.77
C ASP A 41 -3.23 -29.47 -1.26
N GLY A 42 -2.29 -29.29 -0.32
CA GLY A 42 -0.97 -28.74 -0.63
C GLY A 42 -0.90 -27.21 -0.72
N GLN A 43 -2.02 -26.53 -0.60
CA GLN A 43 -2.13 -25.06 -0.60
C GLN A 43 -2.40 -24.54 0.81
N TYR A 44 -2.02 -23.27 1.05
CA TYR A 44 -2.36 -22.58 2.29
C TYR A 44 -3.61 -21.74 2.06
N GLU A 45 -4.57 -21.88 2.97
CA GLU A 45 -5.78 -21.08 3.02
C GLU A 45 -5.71 -20.17 4.26
N LEU A 46 -5.82 -18.86 4.01
CA LEU A 46 -5.78 -17.84 5.05
C LEU A 46 -7.14 -17.14 5.10
N THR A 47 -7.81 -17.26 6.24
CA THR A 47 -9.16 -16.72 6.44
C THR A 47 -9.17 -15.69 7.58
N PHE A 48 -9.91 -14.63 7.38
CA PHE A 48 -10.17 -13.59 8.39
C PHE A 48 -11.66 -13.53 8.67
N GLN A 49 -12.04 -13.48 9.96
CA GLN A 49 -13.44 -13.40 10.40
C GLN A 49 -13.60 -12.21 11.32
N GLY A 50 -14.61 -11.38 11.07
CA GLY A 50 -14.89 -10.18 11.83
C GLY A 50 -15.86 -9.26 11.11
N SER A 51 -16.09 -8.08 11.67
CA SER A 51 -16.86 -7.04 11.00
C SER A 51 -16.11 -6.53 9.76
N TRP A 52 -16.86 -6.04 8.78
CA TRP A 52 -16.25 -5.54 7.54
C TRP A 52 -15.14 -4.48 7.78
N PRO A 53 -15.33 -3.45 8.61
CA PRO A 53 -14.27 -2.46 8.86
C PRO A 53 -12.97 -3.05 9.44
N GLU A 54 -13.07 -4.14 10.19
CA GLU A 54 -11.91 -4.80 10.80
C GLU A 54 -11.20 -5.71 9.81
N VAL A 55 -11.94 -6.55 9.06
CA VAL A 55 -11.33 -7.53 8.15
C VAL A 55 -10.75 -6.87 6.90
N MET A 56 -11.36 -5.79 6.38
CA MET A 56 -10.84 -5.09 5.20
C MET A 56 -9.43 -4.56 5.40
N LEU A 57 -9.06 -4.20 6.63
CA LEU A 57 -7.73 -3.69 6.96
C LEU A 57 -6.66 -4.80 6.97
N TRP A 58 -7.04 -6.08 6.92
CA TRP A 58 -6.10 -7.18 6.77
C TRP A 58 -5.50 -7.29 5.37
N GLU A 59 -6.17 -6.81 4.33
CA GLU A 59 -5.70 -7.01 2.94
C GLU A 59 -4.25 -6.56 2.75
N ILE A 60 -3.94 -5.34 3.12
CA ILE A 60 -2.61 -4.76 2.88
C ILE A 60 -1.52 -5.44 3.70
N PRO A 61 -1.62 -5.55 5.04
CA PRO A 61 -0.57 -6.20 5.84
C PRO A 61 -0.42 -7.69 5.53
N ALA A 62 -1.52 -8.42 5.33
CA ALA A 62 -1.45 -9.84 5.01
C ALA A 62 -0.72 -10.09 3.69
N LEU A 63 -1.10 -9.38 2.62
CA LEU A 63 -0.43 -9.52 1.33
C LEU A 63 1.02 -9.05 1.38
N ALA A 64 1.33 -7.96 2.06
CA ALA A 64 2.70 -7.48 2.21
C ALA A 64 3.59 -8.49 2.92
N VAL A 65 3.10 -9.11 4.01
CA VAL A 65 3.82 -10.17 4.75
C VAL A 65 4.00 -11.41 3.90
N LEU A 66 2.93 -11.89 3.25
CA LEU A 66 3.00 -13.09 2.39
C LEU A 66 3.98 -12.91 1.23
N MET A 67 3.97 -11.75 0.58
CA MET A 67 4.90 -11.47 -0.53
C MET A 67 6.35 -11.40 -0.04
N GLU A 68 6.60 -10.81 1.12
CA GLU A 68 7.94 -10.76 1.69
C GLU A 68 8.43 -12.14 2.13
N LEU A 69 7.60 -12.95 2.78
CA LEU A 69 7.93 -14.34 3.15
C LEU A 69 8.19 -15.20 1.92
N ARG A 70 7.38 -15.07 0.87
CA ARG A 70 7.60 -15.74 -0.42
C ARG A 70 8.95 -15.32 -1.03
N GLY A 71 9.24 -14.02 -1.06
CA GLY A 71 10.51 -13.51 -1.56
C GLY A 71 11.69 -14.10 -0.80
N ARG A 72 11.64 -14.12 0.53
CA ARG A 72 12.66 -14.73 1.38
C ARG A 72 12.82 -16.23 1.13
N ALA A 73 11.71 -16.96 0.95
CA ALA A 73 11.74 -18.39 0.67
C ALA A 73 12.40 -18.70 -0.68
N VAL A 74 12.07 -17.96 -1.73
CA VAL A 74 12.66 -18.11 -3.08
C VAL A 74 14.15 -17.79 -3.08
N LEU A 75 14.60 -16.83 -2.29
CA LEU A 75 15.98 -16.37 -2.27
C LEU A 75 16.86 -17.10 -1.22
N ARG A 76 16.26 -18.00 -0.42
CA ARG A 76 16.94 -18.64 0.74
C ARG A 76 18.26 -19.30 0.38
N ASP A 77 18.29 -20.02 -0.73
CA ASP A 77 19.43 -20.86 -1.13
C ASP A 77 20.39 -20.13 -2.07
N MET A 78 20.11 -18.86 -2.40
CA MET A 78 21.02 -18.05 -3.21
C MET A 78 22.23 -17.60 -2.40
N ARG A 79 23.41 -17.75 -2.99
CA ARG A 79 24.64 -17.24 -2.39
C ARG A 79 24.65 -15.71 -2.42
N ARG A 80 25.41 -15.11 -1.52
CA ARG A 80 25.50 -13.65 -1.38
C ARG A 80 25.81 -12.94 -2.71
N PHE A 81 26.71 -13.47 -3.50
CA PHE A 81 27.10 -12.90 -4.80
C PHE A 81 25.93 -12.94 -5.80
N GLU A 82 25.17 -14.03 -5.84
CA GLU A 82 23.98 -14.17 -6.69
C GLU A 82 22.89 -13.18 -6.32
N LEU A 83 22.67 -12.98 -5.02
CA LEU A 83 21.76 -11.95 -4.50
C LEU A 83 22.20 -10.54 -4.91
N GLN A 84 23.50 -10.24 -4.82
CA GLN A 84 24.01 -8.93 -5.24
C GLN A 84 23.76 -8.67 -6.73
N ILE A 85 24.01 -9.66 -7.59
CA ILE A 85 23.71 -9.56 -9.03
C ILE A 85 22.21 -9.37 -9.27
N LEU A 86 21.38 -10.14 -8.57
CA LEU A 86 19.93 -10.03 -8.69
C LEU A 86 19.43 -8.61 -8.37
N TYR A 87 19.86 -8.08 -7.21
CA TYR A 87 19.47 -6.73 -6.80
C TYR A 87 20.07 -5.65 -7.71
N ALA A 88 21.31 -5.77 -8.15
CA ALA A 88 21.91 -4.83 -9.09
C ALA A 88 21.11 -4.76 -10.41
N ARG A 89 20.70 -5.91 -10.94
CA ARG A 89 19.85 -5.97 -12.14
C ARG A 89 18.47 -5.36 -11.90
N ALA A 90 17.87 -5.59 -10.72
CA ALA A 90 16.59 -5.01 -10.38
C ALA A 90 16.65 -3.48 -10.23
N MET A 91 17.75 -2.97 -9.64
CA MET A 91 18.03 -1.53 -9.55
C MET A 91 18.20 -0.91 -10.94
N ALA A 92 19.01 -1.52 -11.79
CA ALA A 92 19.22 -1.04 -13.17
C ALA A 92 17.89 -0.92 -13.94
N LYS A 93 17.01 -1.93 -13.82
CA LYS A 93 15.67 -1.87 -14.44
C LYS A 93 14.80 -0.74 -13.90
N LEU A 94 14.91 -0.41 -12.63
CA LEU A 94 14.15 0.72 -12.08
C LEU A 94 14.70 2.04 -12.61
N TRP A 95 16.03 2.21 -12.65
CA TRP A 95 16.66 3.41 -13.18
C TRP A 95 16.34 3.63 -14.66
N GLU A 96 16.41 2.59 -15.50
CA GLU A 96 15.97 2.67 -16.91
C GLU A 96 14.49 3.12 -17.04
N LYS A 97 13.61 2.66 -16.15
CA LYS A 97 12.21 3.12 -16.13
C LYS A 97 12.10 4.58 -15.72
N ILE A 98 12.85 5.00 -14.70
CA ILE A 98 12.88 6.38 -14.24
C ILE A 98 13.35 7.31 -15.36
N GLU A 99 14.42 6.96 -16.06
CA GLU A 99 14.93 7.72 -17.20
C GLU A 99 13.86 7.91 -18.28
N ARG A 100 13.17 6.83 -18.68
CA ARG A 100 12.09 6.91 -19.67
C ARG A 100 10.90 7.74 -19.19
N LEU A 101 10.54 7.63 -17.91
CA LEU A 101 9.42 8.36 -17.34
C LEU A 101 9.72 9.85 -17.15
N ARG A 102 10.99 10.19 -16.93
CA ARG A 102 11.43 11.58 -16.77
C ARG A 102 11.15 12.45 -18.00
N ASP A 103 11.20 11.86 -19.19
CA ASP A 103 11.00 12.56 -20.45
C ASP A 103 9.50 12.76 -20.80
N ILE A 104 8.59 12.13 -20.06
CA ILE A 104 7.15 12.32 -20.26
C ILE A 104 6.74 13.66 -19.64
N GLU A 105 6.23 14.57 -20.43
CA GLU A 105 5.71 15.89 -20.03
C GLU A 105 4.66 15.71 -18.91
N ASP A 106 3.88 16.27 -18.46
CA ASP A 106 2.74 16.19 -17.52
C ASP A 106 2.59 14.88 -16.67
N LEU A 107 3.65 14.07 -16.54
CA LEU A 107 3.60 12.85 -15.73
C LEU A 107 3.36 13.18 -14.25
N ARG A 108 2.40 12.47 -13.66
CA ARG A 108 2.15 12.44 -12.21
C ARG A 108 2.14 10.99 -11.76
N LEU A 109 3.15 10.57 -11.01
CA LEU A 109 3.34 9.19 -10.57
C LEU A 109 3.30 9.09 -9.06
N ALA A 110 2.58 8.10 -8.53
CA ALA A 110 2.59 7.72 -7.12
C ALA A 110 2.89 6.22 -6.95
N ASP A 111 3.51 5.86 -5.82
CA ASP A 111 3.73 4.46 -5.45
C ASP A 111 2.51 3.86 -4.72
N PHE A 112 2.04 2.71 -5.22
CA PHE A 112 1.00 1.87 -4.63
C PHE A 112 1.47 0.43 -4.42
N GLY A 113 2.76 0.22 -4.17
CA GLY A 113 3.41 -1.08 -4.18
C GLY A 113 3.25 -1.93 -2.92
N THR A 114 2.75 -1.40 -1.79
CA THR A 114 2.86 -2.03 -0.47
C THR A 114 2.38 -3.49 -0.43
N ARG A 115 1.20 -3.81 -0.94
CA ARG A 115 0.64 -5.18 -0.88
C ARG A 115 1.30 -6.18 -1.82
N ARG A 116 2.11 -5.72 -2.77
CA ARG A 116 2.77 -6.56 -3.79
C ARG A 116 4.28 -6.38 -3.82
N ARG A 117 4.85 -5.74 -2.81
CA ARG A 117 6.27 -5.47 -2.72
C ARG A 117 7.08 -6.75 -2.50
N HIS A 118 8.29 -6.76 -3.02
CA HIS A 118 9.25 -7.80 -2.70
C HIS A 118 9.64 -7.80 -1.22
N SER A 119 9.90 -6.61 -0.66
CA SER A 119 10.15 -6.37 0.77
C SER A 119 9.89 -4.90 1.11
N PHE A 120 9.80 -4.60 2.41
CA PHE A 120 9.71 -3.21 2.88
C PHE A 120 10.93 -2.40 2.43
N LEU A 121 12.13 -2.91 2.64
CA LEU A 121 13.37 -2.21 2.28
C LEU A 121 13.47 -1.96 0.77
N TRP A 122 13.00 -2.89 -0.06
CA TRP A 122 12.97 -2.71 -1.50
C TRP A 122 11.99 -1.61 -1.91
N GLN A 123 10.80 -1.57 -1.34
CA GLN A 123 9.83 -0.51 -1.62
C GLN A 123 10.36 0.85 -1.18
N ASP A 124 10.91 0.94 0.04
CA ASP A 124 11.48 2.17 0.57
C ASP A 124 12.60 2.71 -0.32
N TRP A 125 13.52 1.84 -0.75
CA TRP A 125 14.57 2.19 -1.70
C TRP A 125 14.00 2.63 -3.06
N ALA A 126 13.01 1.91 -3.60
CA ALA A 126 12.40 2.25 -4.88
C ALA A 126 11.67 3.61 -4.85
N VAL A 127 10.98 3.90 -3.75
CA VAL A 127 10.35 5.22 -3.53
C VAL A 127 11.40 6.32 -3.50
N GLN A 128 12.52 6.11 -2.80
CA GLN A 128 13.63 7.07 -2.80
C GLN A 128 14.17 7.31 -4.22
N ALA A 129 14.47 6.25 -4.95
CA ALA A 129 14.99 6.36 -6.31
C ALA A 129 14.02 7.11 -7.25
N MET A 130 12.72 6.86 -7.12
CA MET A 130 11.71 7.60 -7.89
C MET A 130 11.61 9.07 -7.47
N THR A 131 11.70 9.37 -6.18
CA THR A 131 11.71 10.75 -5.68
C THR A 131 12.89 11.53 -6.25
N GLU A 132 14.09 10.95 -6.19
CA GLU A 132 15.32 11.59 -6.68
C GLU A 132 15.35 11.71 -8.22
N GLY A 133 14.91 10.65 -8.91
CA GLY A 133 15.00 10.59 -10.37
C GLY A 133 13.88 11.29 -11.13
N LEU A 134 12.69 11.42 -10.56
CA LEU A 134 11.53 12.04 -11.20
C LEU A 134 11.23 13.45 -10.68
N GLY A 135 11.76 13.81 -9.49
CA GLY A 135 11.48 15.11 -8.88
C GLY A 135 9.98 15.35 -8.70
N ASP A 136 9.51 16.52 -9.12
CA ASP A 136 8.10 16.96 -9.00
C ASP A 136 7.08 16.05 -9.69
N LYS A 137 7.53 15.16 -10.59
CA LYS A 137 6.66 14.19 -11.25
C LYS A 137 6.28 13.03 -10.33
N PHE A 138 7.09 12.76 -9.29
CA PHE A 138 6.75 11.77 -8.28
C PHE A 138 6.00 12.44 -7.13
N ILE A 139 4.69 12.20 -7.04
CA ILE A 139 3.79 12.94 -6.15
C ILE A 139 3.62 12.29 -4.77
N GLY A 140 4.17 11.11 -4.51
CA GLY A 140 4.12 10.47 -3.20
C GLY A 140 3.88 8.97 -3.23
N THR A 141 3.53 8.41 -2.08
CA THR A 141 3.30 6.97 -1.89
C THR A 141 2.04 6.71 -1.06
N SER A 142 1.39 5.58 -1.30
CA SER A 142 0.29 5.10 -0.47
C SER A 142 0.76 4.46 0.84
N ASN A 143 2.06 4.26 1.02
CA ASN A 143 2.63 3.75 2.26
C ASN A 143 2.86 4.89 3.25
N CYS A 144 1.96 5.05 4.23
CA CYS A 144 2.01 6.14 5.21
C CYS A 144 3.34 6.19 6.00
N LEU A 145 3.95 5.04 6.30
CA LEU A 145 5.22 5.00 7.01
C LEU A 145 6.38 5.54 6.15
N ILE A 146 6.43 5.13 4.88
CA ILE A 146 7.44 5.64 3.94
C ILE A 146 7.19 7.13 3.67
N ALA A 147 5.93 7.54 3.44
CA ALA A 147 5.58 8.95 3.26
C ALA A 147 6.07 9.80 4.42
N LYS A 148 5.78 9.39 5.66
CA LYS A 148 6.22 10.07 6.87
C LYS A 148 7.75 10.15 6.98
N ASN A 149 8.44 9.02 6.77
CA ASN A 149 9.90 8.95 6.99
C ASN A 149 10.69 9.73 5.93
N ARG A 150 10.08 9.95 4.76
CA ARG A 150 10.73 10.63 3.62
C ARG A 150 10.14 12.00 3.31
N ASP A 151 9.26 12.51 4.16
CA ASP A 151 8.57 13.80 3.99
C ASP A 151 7.87 13.91 2.62
N LEU A 152 7.16 12.84 2.25
CA LEU A 152 6.39 12.75 1.01
C LEU A 152 4.90 12.85 1.29
N ALA A 153 4.13 13.20 0.26
CA ALA A 153 2.68 13.13 0.36
C ALA A 153 2.19 11.69 0.51
N ALA A 154 1.29 11.46 1.46
CA ALA A 154 0.52 10.24 1.54
C ALA A 154 -0.60 10.30 0.51
N ILE A 155 -0.53 9.42 -0.50
CA ILE A 155 -1.47 9.38 -1.62
C ILE A 155 -2.41 8.20 -1.44
N GLY A 156 -3.71 8.46 -1.48
CA GLY A 156 -4.75 7.44 -1.44
C GLY A 156 -5.64 7.49 -2.67
N THR A 157 -6.40 6.41 -2.85
CA THR A 157 -7.50 6.31 -3.81
C THR A 157 -8.73 5.77 -3.11
N ASN A 158 -9.90 5.96 -3.70
CA ASN A 158 -11.11 5.30 -3.21
C ASN A 158 -10.95 3.78 -3.31
N ALA A 159 -11.30 3.08 -2.23
CA ALA A 159 -11.39 1.63 -2.25
C ALA A 159 -12.56 1.20 -3.13
N HIS A 160 -12.32 0.26 -4.05
CA HIS A 160 -13.36 -0.28 -4.93
C HIS A 160 -14.40 -1.14 -4.18
N GLU A 161 -14.07 -1.61 -2.99
CA GLU A 161 -14.95 -2.43 -2.15
C GLU A 161 -16.24 -1.70 -1.76
N LEU A 162 -16.15 -0.43 -1.41
CA LEU A 162 -17.33 0.35 -1.05
C LEU A 162 -18.36 0.43 -2.19
N PRO A 163 -18.01 0.84 -3.42
CA PRO A 163 -18.92 0.77 -4.57
C PRO A 163 -19.43 -0.64 -4.86
N MET A 164 -18.59 -1.68 -4.71
CA MET A 164 -19.01 -3.07 -4.93
C MET A 164 -20.06 -3.53 -3.93
N ILE A 165 -19.90 -3.20 -2.65
CA ILE A 165 -20.85 -3.55 -1.60
C ILE A 165 -22.16 -2.81 -1.85
N TYR A 166 -22.15 -1.51 -2.13
CA TYR A 166 -23.35 -0.76 -2.44
C TYR A 166 -24.03 -1.30 -3.72
N SER A 167 -23.29 -1.71 -4.72
CA SER A 167 -23.85 -2.33 -5.93
C SER A 167 -24.55 -3.66 -5.62
N ALA A 168 -24.03 -4.43 -4.65
CA ALA A 168 -24.63 -5.70 -4.24
C ALA A 168 -25.86 -5.51 -3.33
N LEU A 169 -25.91 -4.44 -2.55
CA LEU A 169 -27.00 -4.15 -1.61
C LEU A 169 -28.10 -3.27 -2.21
N ALA A 170 -27.80 -2.52 -3.26
CA ALA A 170 -28.77 -1.63 -3.89
C ALA A 170 -29.90 -2.43 -4.56
N SER A 171 -31.13 -2.05 -4.25
CA SER A 171 -32.35 -2.67 -4.84
C SER A 171 -32.60 -2.20 -6.28
N ASP A 172 -32.06 -1.06 -6.65
CA ASP A 172 -32.24 -0.41 -7.94
C ASP A 172 -31.15 0.66 -8.20
N ASP A 173 -31.15 1.20 -9.42
CA ASP A 173 -30.20 2.22 -9.85
C ASP A 173 -30.29 3.52 -9.03
N GLN A 174 -31.46 3.85 -8.49
CA GLN A 174 -31.64 5.06 -7.69
C GLN A 174 -30.93 4.90 -6.33
N ALA A 175 -31.09 3.76 -5.67
CA ALA A 175 -30.40 3.44 -4.42
C ALA A 175 -28.88 3.45 -4.62
N LEU A 176 -28.39 2.93 -5.76
CA LEU A 176 -26.96 2.95 -6.10
C LEU A 176 -26.41 4.38 -6.28
N ARG A 177 -27.16 5.26 -6.95
CA ARG A 177 -26.79 6.68 -7.14
C ARG A 177 -26.73 7.49 -5.84
N GLN A 178 -27.43 7.04 -4.82
CA GLN A 178 -27.47 7.67 -3.49
C GLN A 178 -26.40 7.08 -2.55
N ALA A 179 -25.66 6.06 -2.99
CA ALA A 179 -24.58 5.50 -2.20
C ALA A 179 -23.54 6.60 -1.89
N PRO A 180 -23.08 6.72 -0.66
CA PRO A 180 -22.08 7.72 -0.30
C PRO A 180 -20.73 7.41 -0.95
N TYR A 181 -20.13 8.42 -1.54
CA TYR A 181 -18.76 8.45 -1.99
C TYR A 181 -17.92 9.27 -1.02
#